data_1fa1500579025dcd86c4bd0806126676
#
_entry.id   1fa1500579025dcd86c4bd0806126676
#
_cell.length_a   1.000
_cell.length_b   1.000
_cell.length_c   1.000
_cell.angle_alpha   90.00
_cell.angle_beta   90.00
_cell.angle_gamma   90.00
#
_symmetry.space_group_name_H-M   'P 1'
#
loop_
_entity.id
_entity.type
_entity.pdbx_description
1 polymer ?
#
loop_
_entity_poly.entity_id
_entity_poly.type
_entity_poly.pdbx_seq_one_letter_code
_entity_poly.pdbx_strand_id
1 'polypeptide(L)'
;LNCSKLIKQQGLKNVVVTNGYICKEPLTELLYYIDAMNIDLKAFSESFYKKVGGDLETVKATIHHAAKRCHVEVTTLIIPGENDSEEEMKSLSSWLASVNPEIPLHITRFFPRWNMRDREATPLETIYSLSVIASKNLRYVYEGNI
;
A
#
# COMPACT_ATOMS: atom_id res chain seq x y z
N LEU A 1 19.57 -4.37 -4.76
CA LEU A 1 20.04 -3.73 -6.00
C LEU A 1 20.85 -4.68 -6.88
N ASN A 2 21.91 -5.34 -6.36
CA ASN A 2 22.74 -6.27 -7.16
C ASN A 2 21.93 -7.45 -7.72
N CYS A 3 21.05 -8.05 -6.90
CA CYS A 3 20.14 -9.10 -7.33
C CYS A 3 19.23 -8.63 -8.48
N SER A 4 18.64 -7.44 -8.36
CA SER A 4 17.76 -6.88 -9.40
C SER A 4 18.49 -6.62 -10.72
N LYS A 5 19.76 -6.21 -10.67
CA LYS A 5 20.62 -6.07 -11.86
C LYS A 5 20.81 -7.41 -12.57
N LEU A 6 21.15 -8.46 -11.82
CA LEU A 6 21.36 -9.80 -12.37
C LEU A 6 20.07 -10.40 -12.96
N ILE A 7 18.93 -10.24 -12.26
CA ILE A 7 17.62 -10.69 -12.76
C ILE A 7 17.30 -10.02 -14.10
N LYS A 8 17.50 -8.70 -14.20
CA LYS A 8 17.23 -7.95 -15.43
C LYS A 8 18.16 -8.36 -16.59
N GLN A 9 19.41 -8.68 -16.29
CA GLN A 9 20.36 -9.21 -17.31
C GLN A 9 19.92 -10.56 -17.89
N GLN A 10 19.15 -11.35 -17.12
CA GLN A 10 18.56 -12.61 -17.59
C GLN A 10 17.22 -12.44 -18.31
N GLY A 11 16.79 -11.20 -18.57
CA GLY A 11 15.52 -10.91 -19.24
C GLY A 11 14.27 -11.17 -18.37
N LEU A 12 14.45 -11.37 -17.07
CA LEU A 12 13.36 -11.59 -16.12
C LEU A 12 12.84 -10.28 -15.53
N LYS A 13 11.61 -10.30 -15.00
CA LYS A 13 10.96 -9.17 -14.37
C LYS A 13 11.25 -9.10 -12.88
N ASN A 14 11.48 -7.90 -12.38
CA ASN A 14 11.66 -7.61 -10.96
C ASN A 14 10.37 -7.01 -10.38
N VAL A 15 9.78 -7.70 -9.39
CA VAL A 15 8.66 -7.19 -8.60
C VAL A 15 9.11 -7.04 -7.16
N VAL A 16 8.83 -5.88 -6.55
CA VAL A 16 9.18 -5.59 -5.16
C VAL A 16 7.92 -5.47 -4.34
N VAL A 17 7.85 -6.21 -3.23
CA VAL A 17 6.85 -6.04 -2.17
C VAL A 17 7.53 -5.36 -1.00
N THR A 18 6.98 -4.22 -0.54
CA THR A 18 7.67 -3.35 0.43
C THR A 18 6.69 -2.54 1.28
N ASN A 19 7.15 -2.13 2.47
CA ASN A 19 6.46 -1.13 3.29
C ASN A 19 6.63 0.31 2.78
N GLY A 20 7.38 0.52 1.71
CA GLY A 20 7.58 1.84 1.11
C GLY A 20 8.45 2.82 1.91
N TYR A 21 9.00 2.40 3.05
CA TYR A 21 9.82 3.27 3.90
C TYR A 21 11.29 3.27 3.44
N ILE A 22 11.58 4.06 2.44
CA ILE A 22 12.90 4.15 1.80
C ILE A 22 13.24 5.60 1.46
N CYS A 23 14.53 5.97 1.57
CA CYS A 23 15.03 7.27 1.14
C CYS A 23 14.95 7.42 -0.38
N LYS A 24 14.83 8.67 -0.83
CA LYS A 24 14.61 8.99 -2.25
C LYS A 24 15.76 8.54 -3.16
N GLU A 25 17.01 8.72 -2.72
CA GLU A 25 18.18 8.40 -3.53
C GLU A 25 18.28 6.89 -3.82
N PRO A 26 18.26 5.97 -2.81
CA PRO A 26 18.26 4.53 -3.07
C PRO A 26 17.02 4.07 -3.84
N LEU A 27 15.84 4.66 -3.61
CA LEU A 27 14.64 4.37 -4.38
C LEU A 27 14.85 4.70 -5.86
N THR A 28 15.39 5.89 -6.15
CA THR A 28 15.63 6.34 -7.53
C THR A 28 16.56 5.38 -8.26
N GLU A 29 17.65 4.94 -7.62
CA GLU A 29 18.57 3.96 -8.20
C GLU A 29 17.89 2.59 -8.41
N LEU A 30 17.11 2.13 -7.44
CA LEU A 30 16.40 0.85 -7.48
C LEU A 30 15.41 0.80 -8.66
N LEU A 31 14.66 1.88 -8.89
CA LEU A 31 13.61 1.96 -9.90
C LEU A 31 14.10 1.77 -11.35
N TYR A 32 15.39 1.91 -11.63
CA TYR A 32 15.94 1.55 -12.94
C TYR A 32 15.85 0.06 -13.25
N TYR A 33 15.72 -0.77 -12.21
CA TYR A 33 15.74 -2.24 -12.33
C TYR A 33 14.41 -2.89 -11.98
N ILE A 34 13.43 -2.13 -11.49
CA ILE A 34 12.13 -2.64 -11.02
C ILE A 34 11.07 -2.44 -12.11
N ASP A 35 10.31 -3.49 -12.36
CA ASP A 35 9.19 -3.49 -13.32
C ASP A 35 7.85 -3.23 -12.62
N ALA A 36 7.69 -3.67 -11.38
CA ALA A 36 6.48 -3.45 -10.57
C ALA A 36 6.78 -3.40 -9.07
N MET A 37 5.94 -2.67 -8.33
CA MET A 37 5.99 -2.62 -6.86
C MET A 37 4.59 -2.82 -6.28
N ASN A 38 4.48 -3.65 -5.23
CA ASN A 38 3.34 -3.63 -4.32
C ASN A 38 3.80 -2.96 -3.03
N ILE A 39 3.17 -1.83 -2.69
CA ILE A 39 3.58 -0.97 -1.58
C ILE A 39 2.50 -0.98 -0.50
N ASP A 40 2.88 -1.37 0.72
CA ASP A 40 1.98 -1.30 1.87
C ASP A 40 1.77 0.15 2.33
N LEU A 41 0.60 0.70 2.08
CA LEU A 41 0.12 1.93 2.72
C LEU A 41 -0.71 1.52 3.94
N LYS A 42 -0.05 1.43 5.10
CA LYS A 42 -0.60 0.81 6.33
C LYS A 42 -1.82 1.53 6.90
N ALA A 43 -1.87 2.84 6.73
CA ALA A 43 -2.97 3.72 7.17
C ALA A 43 -2.83 5.08 6.47
N PHE A 44 -3.82 5.96 6.65
CA PHE A 44 -3.74 7.33 6.15
C PHE A 44 -3.69 8.35 7.30
N SER A 45 -3.13 7.92 8.44
CA SER A 45 -2.92 8.75 9.63
C SER A 45 -1.46 8.69 10.13
N GLU A 46 -0.90 9.84 10.47
CA GLU A 46 0.44 9.93 11.04
C GLU A 46 0.55 9.27 12.42
N SER A 47 -0.52 9.33 13.21
CA SER A 47 -0.56 8.71 14.54
C SER A 47 -0.37 7.21 14.46
N PHE A 48 -1.00 6.55 13.49
CA PHE A 48 -0.81 5.12 13.26
C PHE A 48 0.60 4.80 12.75
N TYR A 49 1.11 5.60 11.81
CA TYR A 49 2.48 5.40 11.30
C TYR A 49 3.55 5.55 12.41
N LYS A 50 3.41 6.50 13.32
CA LYS A 50 4.28 6.62 14.50
C LYS A 50 4.21 5.37 15.40
N LYS A 51 3.01 4.80 15.58
CA LYS A 51 2.78 3.57 16.35
C LYS A 51 3.52 2.35 15.78
N VAL A 52 3.61 2.26 14.44
CA VAL A 52 4.28 1.15 13.74
C VAL A 52 5.73 1.46 13.35
N GLY A 53 6.28 2.57 13.79
CA GLY A 53 7.69 2.95 13.58
C GLY A 53 8.00 3.42 12.16
N GLY A 54 7.01 3.98 11.45
CA GLY A 54 7.16 4.51 10.10
C GLY A 54 6.81 5.99 10.00
N ASP A 55 6.70 6.48 8.76
CA ASP A 55 6.32 7.84 8.43
C ASP A 55 5.42 7.85 7.18
N LEU A 56 4.23 8.43 7.31
CA LEU A 56 3.23 8.44 6.24
C LEU A 56 3.72 9.21 4.99
N GLU A 57 4.33 10.37 5.19
CA GLU A 57 4.76 11.20 4.07
C GLU A 57 5.90 10.55 3.28
N THR A 58 6.80 9.83 3.94
CA THR A 58 7.83 9.03 3.27
C THR A 58 7.22 7.95 2.37
N VAL A 59 6.21 7.22 2.86
CA VAL A 59 5.55 6.17 2.07
C VAL A 59 4.75 6.78 0.90
N LYS A 60 4.05 7.89 1.12
CA LYS A 60 3.37 8.64 0.05
C LYS A 60 4.34 9.13 -1.03
N ALA A 61 5.48 9.67 -0.61
CA ALA A 61 6.53 10.11 -1.54
C ALA A 61 7.07 8.92 -2.37
N THR A 62 7.24 7.75 -1.75
CA THR A 62 7.66 6.51 -2.43
C THR A 62 6.64 6.09 -3.49
N ILE A 63 5.34 6.02 -3.15
CA ILE A 63 4.27 5.68 -4.08
C ILE A 63 4.26 6.65 -5.27
N HIS A 64 4.26 7.96 -4.98
CA HIS A 64 4.25 9.00 -6.00
C HIS A 64 5.47 8.94 -6.94
N HIS A 65 6.66 8.63 -6.40
CA HIS A 65 7.88 8.51 -7.19
C HIS A 65 7.90 7.23 -8.03
N ALA A 66 7.50 6.10 -7.45
CA ALA A 66 7.45 4.80 -8.12
C ALA A 66 6.41 4.78 -9.25
N ALA A 67 5.23 5.36 -9.05
CA ALA A 67 4.14 5.42 -10.04
C ALA A 67 4.53 6.11 -11.37
N LYS A 68 5.60 6.90 -11.37
CA LYS A 68 6.13 7.56 -12.58
C LYS A 68 7.11 6.68 -13.37
N ARG A 69 7.50 5.53 -12.82
CA ARG A 69 8.63 4.71 -13.33
C ARG A 69 8.29 3.26 -13.58
N CYS A 70 7.40 2.68 -12.79
CA CYS A 70 7.02 1.28 -12.89
C CYS A 70 5.53 1.10 -12.58
N HIS A 71 5.01 -0.10 -12.79
CA HIS A 71 3.68 -0.47 -12.32
C HIS A 71 3.66 -0.46 -10.79
N VAL A 72 2.65 0.18 -10.20
CA VAL A 72 2.48 0.23 -8.74
C VAL A 72 1.10 -0.30 -8.38
N GLU A 73 1.06 -1.15 -7.38
CA GLU A 73 -0.14 -1.53 -6.64
C GLU A 73 0.03 -1.13 -5.17
N VAL A 74 -1.05 -0.81 -4.51
CA VAL A 74 -1.05 -0.41 -3.09
C VAL A 74 -1.87 -1.40 -2.29
N THR A 75 -1.34 -1.83 -1.14
CA THR A 75 -2.04 -2.72 -0.21
C THR A 75 -2.25 -2.01 1.12
N THR A 76 -3.48 -2.06 1.64
CA THR A 76 -3.83 -1.62 3.00
C THR A 76 -4.47 -2.76 3.79
N LEU A 77 -3.93 -3.04 4.98
CA LEU A 77 -4.48 -4.01 5.93
C LEU A 77 -5.40 -3.28 6.89
N ILE A 78 -6.68 -3.59 6.85
CA ILE A 78 -7.69 -2.94 7.71
C ILE A 78 -7.70 -3.58 9.09
N ILE A 79 -7.40 -2.78 10.11
CA ILE A 79 -7.31 -3.21 11.51
C ILE A 79 -8.40 -2.52 12.33
N PRO A 80 -9.31 -3.26 12.98
CA PRO A 80 -10.40 -2.68 13.75
C PRO A 80 -9.94 -1.68 14.81
N GLY A 81 -10.53 -0.49 14.79
CA GLY A 81 -10.23 0.61 15.71
C GLY A 81 -8.93 1.37 15.43
N GLU A 82 -8.25 1.09 14.31
CA GLU A 82 -7.01 1.78 13.93
C GLU A 82 -7.15 2.58 12.63
N ASN A 83 -7.56 1.92 11.54
CA ASN A 83 -7.63 2.49 10.19
C ASN A 83 -8.88 2.03 9.42
N ASP A 84 -9.94 1.64 10.13
CA ASP A 84 -11.18 1.06 9.59
C ASP A 84 -12.30 2.09 9.40
N SER A 85 -12.01 3.39 9.52
CA SER A 85 -13.02 4.43 9.32
C SER A 85 -13.27 4.75 7.84
N GLU A 86 -14.51 5.10 7.52
CA GLU A 86 -14.92 5.51 6.19
C GLU A 86 -14.20 6.80 5.73
N GLU A 87 -13.99 7.74 6.66
CA GLU A 87 -13.31 9.01 6.41
C GLU A 87 -11.85 8.79 6.03
N GLU A 88 -11.18 7.86 6.70
CA GLU A 88 -9.79 7.53 6.38
C GLU A 88 -9.68 6.87 5.01
N MET A 89 -10.55 5.90 4.71
CA MET A 89 -10.58 5.26 3.39
C MET A 89 -10.89 6.25 2.27
N LYS A 90 -11.82 7.18 2.49
CA LYS A 90 -12.12 8.24 1.54
C LYS A 90 -10.90 9.13 1.29
N SER A 91 -10.18 9.50 2.34
CA SER A 91 -8.97 10.33 2.26
C SER A 91 -7.85 9.60 1.53
N LEU A 92 -7.60 8.32 1.87
CA LEU A 92 -6.62 7.45 1.24
C LEU A 92 -6.90 7.30 -0.25
N SER A 93 -8.11 6.88 -0.61
CA SER A 93 -8.48 6.60 -2.01
C SER A 93 -8.50 7.87 -2.86
N SER A 94 -8.95 9.00 -2.30
CA SER A 94 -8.91 10.30 -2.98
C SER A 94 -7.47 10.75 -3.25
N TRP A 95 -6.57 10.61 -2.26
CA TRP A 95 -5.17 10.92 -2.44
C TRP A 95 -4.52 9.98 -3.48
N LEU A 96 -4.76 8.68 -3.40
CA LEU A 96 -4.19 7.71 -4.34
C LEU A 96 -4.67 7.98 -5.77
N ALA A 97 -5.95 8.33 -5.96
CA ALA A 97 -6.50 8.75 -7.25
C ALA A 97 -5.85 10.03 -7.77
N SER A 98 -5.44 10.96 -6.91
CA SER A 98 -4.69 12.17 -7.32
C SER A 98 -3.28 11.84 -7.84
N VAL A 99 -2.70 10.72 -7.43
CA VAL A 99 -1.44 10.21 -7.98
C VAL A 99 -1.70 9.54 -9.34
N ASN A 100 -2.58 8.58 -9.39
CA ASN A 100 -3.08 7.91 -10.59
C ASN A 100 -4.30 7.05 -10.24
N PRO A 101 -5.52 7.31 -10.80
CA PRO A 101 -6.73 6.54 -10.51
C PRO A 101 -6.69 5.08 -11.02
N GLU A 102 -5.71 4.73 -11.85
CA GLU A 102 -5.49 3.36 -12.35
C GLU A 102 -4.62 2.50 -11.41
N ILE A 103 -4.09 3.06 -10.30
CA ILE A 103 -3.34 2.26 -9.31
C ILE A 103 -4.30 1.31 -8.60
N PRO A 104 -4.09 -0.01 -8.67
CA PRO A 104 -4.88 -0.97 -7.93
C PRO A 104 -4.70 -0.79 -6.42
N LEU A 105 -5.82 -0.77 -5.69
CA LEU A 105 -5.84 -0.79 -4.22
C LEU A 105 -6.35 -2.14 -3.73
N HIS A 106 -5.52 -2.84 -2.96
CA HIS A 106 -5.88 -4.07 -2.27
C HIS A 106 -6.26 -3.74 -0.82
N ILE A 107 -7.52 -3.97 -0.47
CA ILE A 107 -8.06 -3.80 0.88
C ILE A 107 -8.09 -5.18 1.52
N THR A 108 -7.20 -5.44 2.49
CA THR A 108 -7.02 -6.76 3.05
C THR A 108 -7.54 -6.86 4.48
N ARG A 109 -8.16 -8.01 4.78
CA ARG A 109 -8.71 -8.33 6.08
C ARG A 109 -7.61 -8.65 7.08
N PHE A 110 -7.64 -8.04 8.27
CA PHE A 110 -6.77 -8.37 9.39
C PHE A 110 -7.28 -9.60 10.13
N PHE A 111 -6.35 -10.43 10.60
CA PHE A 111 -6.56 -11.51 11.55
C PHE A 111 -5.64 -11.36 12.77
N PRO A 112 -6.12 -11.61 14.01
CA PRO A 112 -5.31 -11.46 15.22
C PRO A 112 -4.08 -12.34 15.21
N ARG A 113 -2.90 -11.72 15.28
CA ARG A 113 -1.62 -12.42 15.33
C ARG A 113 -0.60 -11.65 16.15
N TRP A 114 0.40 -12.34 16.65
CA TRP A 114 1.57 -11.81 17.36
C TRP A 114 1.17 -10.83 18.48
N ASN A 115 1.55 -9.56 18.42
CA ASN A 115 1.27 -8.54 19.44
C ASN A 115 -0.11 -7.87 19.30
N MET A 116 -0.96 -8.31 18.37
CA MET A 116 -2.31 -7.81 18.14
C MET A 116 -3.35 -8.93 18.29
N ARG A 117 -3.25 -9.70 19.40
CA ARG A 117 -4.19 -10.80 19.72
C ARG A 117 -5.37 -10.36 20.57
N ASP A 118 -5.36 -9.12 21.00
CA ASP A 118 -6.34 -8.46 21.87
C ASP A 118 -7.57 -7.93 21.12
N ARG A 119 -7.64 -8.14 19.83
CA ARG A 119 -8.74 -7.68 18.98
C ARG A 119 -9.22 -8.78 18.03
N GLU A 120 -10.43 -8.60 17.53
CA GLU A 120 -11.03 -9.54 16.57
C GLU A 120 -10.53 -9.33 15.14
N ALA A 121 -10.79 -10.32 14.28
CA ALA A 121 -10.58 -10.14 12.84
C ALA A 121 -11.54 -9.07 12.29
N THR A 122 -11.09 -8.33 11.29
CA THR A 122 -11.93 -7.31 10.65
C THR A 122 -13.23 -7.93 10.12
N PRO A 123 -14.40 -7.39 10.45
CA PRO A 123 -15.66 -7.87 9.87
C PRO A 123 -15.65 -7.78 8.32
N LEU A 124 -16.27 -8.75 7.66
CA LEU A 124 -16.34 -8.73 6.19
C LEU A 124 -17.13 -7.52 5.67
N GLU A 125 -18.18 -7.13 6.38
CA GLU A 125 -18.99 -5.97 6.06
C GLU A 125 -18.15 -4.68 6.03
N THR A 126 -17.19 -4.55 6.94
CA THR A 126 -16.25 -3.41 6.96
C THR A 126 -15.39 -3.41 5.69
N ILE A 127 -14.83 -4.56 5.29
CA ILE A 127 -14.04 -4.66 4.06
C ILE A 127 -14.87 -4.26 2.84
N TYR A 128 -16.09 -4.78 2.70
CA TYR A 128 -16.96 -4.45 1.57
C TYR A 128 -17.40 -2.99 1.56
N SER A 129 -17.73 -2.42 2.72
CA SER A 129 -18.08 -1.00 2.83
C SER A 129 -16.93 -0.10 2.38
N LEU A 130 -15.71 -0.38 2.87
CA LEU A 130 -14.51 0.39 2.50
C LEU A 130 -14.16 0.23 1.01
N SER A 131 -14.35 -0.96 0.42
CA SER A 131 -14.16 -1.18 -1.01
C SER A 131 -15.12 -0.34 -1.86
N VAL A 132 -16.39 -0.26 -1.46
CA VAL A 132 -17.38 0.59 -2.14
C VAL A 132 -16.99 2.07 -2.07
N ILE A 133 -16.45 2.52 -0.94
CA ILE A 133 -15.98 3.89 -0.77
C ILE A 133 -14.78 4.16 -1.68
N ALA A 134 -13.77 3.28 -1.67
CA ALA A 134 -12.56 3.42 -2.47
C ALA A 134 -12.88 3.40 -3.98
N SER A 135 -13.82 2.57 -4.42
CA SER A 135 -14.24 2.45 -5.82
C SER A 135 -14.91 3.70 -6.40
N LYS A 136 -15.27 4.67 -5.55
CA LYS A 136 -15.74 5.99 -6.04
C LYS A 136 -14.61 6.86 -6.61
N ASN A 137 -13.37 6.57 -6.21
CA ASN A 137 -12.19 7.34 -6.59
C ASN A 137 -11.22 6.54 -7.49
N LEU A 138 -11.18 5.21 -7.34
CA LEU A 138 -10.22 4.32 -7.98
C LEU A 138 -10.91 3.34 -8.92
N ARG A 139 -10.25 3.02 -10.03
CA ARG A 139 -10.78 2.10 -11.04
C ARG A 139 -10.67 0.64 -10.62
N TYR A 140 -9.63 0.29 -9.86
CA TYR A 140 -9.34 -1.09 -9.47
C TYR A 140 -9.23 -1.17 -7.94
N VAL A 141 -10.20 -1.84 -7.33
CA VAL A 141 -10.22 -2.12 -5.89
C VAL A 141 -10.48 -3.60 -5.69
N TYR A 142 -9.65 -4.25 -4.90
CA TYR A 142 -9.70 -5.70 -4.66
C TYR A 142 -9.72 -5.99 -3.16
N GLU A 143 -10.62 -6.87 -2.74
CA GLU A 143 -10.66 -7.40 -1.38
C GLU A 143 -9.72 -8.59 -1.25
N GLY A 144 -9.01 -8.66 -0.14
CA GLY A 144 -8.08 -9.74 0.18
C GLY A 144 -8.27 -10.35 1.55
N ASN A 145 -7.84 -11.60 1.71
CA ASN A 145 -7.99 -12.38 2.96
C ASN A 145 -9.44 -12.57 3.39
N ILE A 146 -10.38 -12.66 2.46
CA ILE A 146 -11.81 -12.91 2.70
C ILE A 146 -12.16 -14.39 2.68
#